data_44dd1de7ed45561c56f21a752f104182
#
_entry.id   44dd1de7ed45561c56f21a752f104182
#
_cell.length_a   1.000
_cell.length_b   1.000
_cell.length_c   1.000
_cell.angle_alpha   90.00
_cell.angle_beta   90.00
_cell.angle_gamma   90.00
#
_symmetry.space_group_name_H-M   'P 1'
#
loop_
_entity.id
_entity.type
_entity.pdbx_description
1 polymer ?
#
loop_
_entity_poly.entity_id
_entity_poly.type
_entity_poly.pdbx_seq_one_letter_code
_entity_poly.pdbx_strand_id
1 'polypeptide(L)'
;MIQLRTNGIWWAAGAALVLVLAVLIGLAIRDHQMSTRLLVTDPDQVPSHPELVRYAEALARPAYAAHCASCHGKDMQGDQSKGAPNLSDSIWLYDFGGVGDIERTILYGVRSGHAKARNITDMPPIGRNLQLSAAEVGDVATFVINITRPQPDQAAVARGARIFQTKGVCYDCHSADAAGNPDYGSPAFTDTDWLYGGDFKTVYQSIYSGRHGVCPAWIGRLKPKVIRALAVYIHQVSHAPKAAGGQAHG
;
A
#
# COMPACT_ATOMS: atom_id res chain seq x y z
N MET A 1 -44.43 47.36 28.05
CA MET A 1 -43.30 46.55 28.59
C MET A 1 -42.90 45.31 27.72
N ILE A 2 -43.53 45.02 26.58
CA ILE A 2 -43.26 43.84 25.75
C ILE A 2 -42.17 44.10 24.70
N GLN A 3 -41.98 45.34 24.25
CA GLN A 3 -41.05 45.70 23.15
C GLN A 3 -39.54 45.64 23.51
N LEU A 4 -39.20 45.75 24.78
CA LEU A 4 -37.80 45.71 25.25
C LEU A 4 -37.22 44.27 25.29
N ARG A 5 -38.06 43.24 25.41
CA ARG A 5 -37.62 41.84 25.45
C ARG A 5 -37.27 41.28 24.07
N THR A 6 -37.94 41.72 23.01
CA THR A 6 -37.71 41.25 21.64
C THR A 6 -36.38 41.74 21.09
N ASN A 7 -35.99 42.99 21.36
CA ASN A 7 -34.72 43.55 20.91
C ASN A 7 -33.52 42.81 21.51
N GLY A 8 -33.57 42.39 22.78
CA GLY A 8 -32.49 41.60 23.41
C GLY A 8 -32.25 40.24 22.75
N ILE A 9 -33.30 39.58 22.28
CA ILE A 9 -33.20 38.28 21.59
C ILE A 9 -32.50 38.43 20.24
N TRP A 10 -32.82 39.48 19.49
CA TRP A 10 -32.17 39.73 18.18
C TRP A 10 -30.69 40.10 18.30
N TRP A 11 -30.30 40.87 19.33
CA TRP A 11 -28.89 41.16 19.62
C TRP A 11 -28.14 39.92 20.05
N ALA A 12 -28.71 39.04 20.88
CA ALA A 12 -28.09 37.79 21.28
C ALA A 12 -27.91 36.82 20.07
N ALA A 13 -28.91 36.72 19.21
CA ALA A 13 -28.83 35.89 17.98
C ALA A 13 -27.77 36.45 17.02
N GLY A 14 -27.68 37.76 16.85
CA GLY A 14 -26.64 38.39 16.04
C GLY A 14 -25.22 38.14 16.55
N ALA A 15 -25.03 38.30 17.89
CA ALA A 15 -23.73 38.00 18.52
C ALA A 15 -23.34 36.51 18.39
N ALA A 16 -24.29 35.59 18.56
CA ALA A 16 -24.05 34.16 18.37
C ALA A 16 -23.64 33.82 16.91
N LEU A 17 -24.31 34.43 15.94
CA LEU A 17 -23.95 34.25 14.50
C LEU A 17 -22.55 34.78 14.22
N VAL A 18 -22.17 35.95 14.72
CA VAL A 18 -20.83 36.52 14.54
C VAL A 18 -19.77 35.59 15.17
N LEU A 19 -20.03 35.06 16.38
CA LEU A 19 -19.14 34.13 17.04
C LEU A 19 -18.95 32.85 16.20
N VAL A 20 -20.02 32.23 15.67
CA VAL A 20 -19.97 31.05 14.83
C VAL A 20 -19.17 31.33 13.57
N LEU A 21 -19.42 32.45 12.90
CA LEU A 21 -18.65 32.85 11.69
C LEU A 21 -17.16 33.06 12.00
N ALA A 22 -16.83 33.69 13.10
CA ALA A 22 -15.45 33.90 13.53
C ALA A 22 -14.73 32.53 13.78
N VAL A 23 -15.40 31.58 14.42
CA VAL A 23 -14.90 30.24 14.65
C VAL A 23 -14.68 29.51 13.31
N LEU A 24 -15.66 29.55 12.39
CA LEU A 24 -15.55 28.90 11.08
C LEU A 24 -14.41 29.48 10.24
N ILE A 25 -14.25 30.82 10.26
CA ILE A 25 -13.13 31.50 9.59
C ILE A 25 -11.79 31.06 10.20
N GLY A 26 -11.70 31.04 11.53
CA GLY A 26 -10.50 30.58 12.23
C GLY A 26 -10.13 29.12 11.89
N LEU A 27 -11.12 28.24 11.83
CA LEU A 27 -10.92 26.85 11.41
C LEU A 27 -10.45 26.74 9.94
N ALA A 28 -11.04 27.53 9.04
CA ALA A 28 -10.66 27.56 7.63
C ALA A 28 -9.22 28.07 7.43
N ILE A 29 -8.83 29.12 8.15
CA ILE A 29 -7.47 29.67 8.13
C ILE A 29 -6.48 28.60 8.63
N ARG A 30 -6.80 27.95 9.74
CA ARG A 30 -5.96 26.88 10.29
C ARG A 30 -5.81 25.71 9.33
N ASP A 31 -6.90 25.24 8.72
CA ASP A 31 -6.86 24.17 7.71
C ASP A 31 -5.99 24.56 6.51
N HIS A 32 -6.13 25.80 6.03
CA HIS A 32 -5.29 26.32 4.95
C HIS A 32 -3.80 26.33 5.32
N GLN A 33 -3.45 26.84 6.49
CA GLN A 33 -2.06 26.86 6.96
C GLN A 33 -1.48 25.46 7.13
N MET A 34 -2.24 24.55 7.76
CA MET A 34 -1.79 23.16 7.96
C MET A 34 -1.64 22.41 6.63
N SER A 35 -2.59 22.59 5.70
CA SER A 35 -2.51 21.96 4.38
C SER A 35 -1.32 22.48 3.55
N THR A 36 -1.06 23.78 3.61
CA THR A 36 0.11 24.37 2.94
C THR A 36 1.41 23.83 3.53
N ARG A 37 1.56 23.81 4.87
CA ARG A 37 2.73 23.23 5.53
C ARG A 37 2.92 21.75 5.19
N LEU A 38 1.85 20.96 5.19
CA LEU A 38 1.91 19.54 4.82
C LEU A 38 2.44 19.34 3.40
N LEU A 39 2.04 20.20 2.45
CA LEU A 39 2.43 20.07 1.04
C LEU A 39 3.83 20.62 0.72
N VAL A 40 4.29 21.67 1.43
CA VAL A 40 5.61 22.25 1.20
C VAL A 40 6.72 21.56 1.98
N THR A 41 6.38 20.86 3.06
CA THR A 41 7.35 20.05 3.80
C THR A 41 7.75 18.84 2.95
N ASP A 42 9.05 18.53 2.92
CA ASP A 42 9.55 17.30 2.29
C ASP A 42 8.76 16.09 2.81
N PRO A 43 8.24 15.20 1.93
CA PRO A 43 7.41 14.07 2.34
C PRO A 43 8.00 13.26 3.48
N ASP A 44 9.30 12.93 3.37
CA ASP A 44 9.98 12.04 4.31
C ASP A 44 10.40 12.76 5.60
N GLN A 45 10.26 14.09 5.67
CA GLN A 45 10.42 14.88 6.88
C GLN A 45 9.09 15.06 7.66
N VAL A 46 7.93 14.82 7.03
CA VAL A 46 6.62 14.96 7.70
C VAL A 46 6.50 14.12 8.97
N PRO A 47 7.00 12.87 9.05
CA PRO A 47 6.98 12.06 10.26
C PRO A 47 7.64 12.70 11.49
N SER A 48 8.61 13.58 11.31
CA SER A 48 9.28 14.32 12.39
C SER A 48 8.46 15.49 12.97
N HIS A 49 7.29 15.79 12.38
CA HIS A 49 6.39 16.89 12.77
C HIS A 49 5.06 16.37 13.32
N PRO A 50 4.92 16.11 14.62
CA PRO A 50 3.73 15.46 15.19
C PRO A 50 2.41 16.19 14.90
N GLU A 51 2.44 17.50 14.74
CA GLU A 51 1.25 18.30 14.38
C GLU A 51 0.80 18.05 12.94
N LEU A 52 1.76 17.85 12.00
CA LEU A 52 1.45 17.52 10.61
C LEU A 52 0.96 16.07 10.49
N VAL A 53 1.55 15.15 11.26
CA VAL A 53 1.09 13.76 11.33
C VAL A 53 -0.35 13.70 11.80
N ARG A 54 -0.72 14.34 12.92
CA ARG A 54 -2.10 14.37 13.40
C ARG A 54 -3.08 14.99 12.41
N TYR A 55 -2.67 16.06 11.73
CA TYR A 55 -3.47 16.67 10.68
C TYR A 55 -3.67 15.74 9.49
N ALA A 56 -2.60 15.08 9.03
CA ALA A 56 -2.64 14.10 7.96
C ALA A 56 -3.54 12.91 8.31
N GLU A 57 -3.40 12.31 9.48
CA GLU A 57 -4.25 11.20 9.92
C GLU A 57 -5.74 11.55 9.94
N ALA A 58 -6.10 12.76 10.39
CA ALA A 58 -7.50 13.21 10.39
C ALA A 58 -8.09 13.29 8.97
N LEU A 59 -7.28 13.66 7.96
CA LEU A 59 -7.69 13.67 6.55
C LEU A 59 -7.67 12.26 5.94
N ALA A 60 -6.68 11.45 6.30
CA ALA A 60 -6.42 10.16 5.67
C ALA A 60 -7.42 9.09 6.07
N ARG A 61 -7.82 8.99 7.36
CA ARG A 61 -8.69 7.91 7.84
C ARG A 61 -10.01 7.79 7.06
N PRO A 62 -10.81 8.86 6.86
CA PRO A 62 -12.02 8.76 6.04
C PRO A 62 -11.72 8.49 4.57
N ALA A 63 -10.63 9.04 4.02
CA ALA A 63 -10.23 8.82 2.64
C ALA A 63 -9.79 7.36 2.40
N TYR A 64 -9.01 6.78 3.33
CA TYR A 64 -8.63 5.37 3.29
C TYR A 64 -9.86 4.45 3.32
N ALA A 65 -10.77 4.69 4.24
CA ALA A 65 -12.00 3.91 4.36
C ALA A 65 -12.84 3.95 3.08
N ALA A 66 -12.90 5.11 2.41
CA ALA A 66 -13.70 5.29 1.21
C ALA A 66 -13.05 4.74 -0.06
N HIS A 67 -11.73 4.73 -0.16
CA HIS A 67 -11.03 4.52 -1.44
C HIS A 67 -10.02 3.37 -1.43
N CYS A 68 -9.51 2.95 -0.28
CA CYS A 68 -8.42 1.98 -0.18
C CYS A 68 -8.84 0.67 0.50
N ALA A 69 -9.70 0.76 1.52
CA ALA A 69 -10.08 -0.36 2.37
C ALA A 69 -10.78 -1.51 1.64
N SER A 70 -11.41 -1.27 0.49
CA SER A 70 -12.04 -2.31 -0.32
C SER A 70 -11.07 -3.33 -0.90
N CYS A 71 -9.79 -2.93 -1.08
CA CYS A 71 -8.71 -3.81 -1.55
C CYS A 71 -7.72 -4.14 -0.43
N HIS A 72 -7.29 -3.13 0.35
CA HIS A 72 -6.24 -3.31 1.35
C HIS A 72 -6.75 -3.70 2.75
N GLY A 73 -8.06 -3.95 2.90
CA GLY A 73 -8.65 -4.26 4.21
C GLY A 73 -8.88 -3.01 5.07
N LYS A 74 -9.82 -3.10 6.02
CA LYS A 74 -10.09 -2.00 6.97
C LYS A 74 -8.95 -1.81 7.97
N ASP A 75 -8.22 -2.89 8.23
CA ASP A 75 -7.08 -3.02 9.12
C ASP A 75 -5.72 -2.89 8.40
N MET A 76 -5.73 -2.62 7.09
CA MET A 76 -4.56 -2.49 6.21
C MET A 76 -3.78 -3.80 5.98
N GLN A 77 -4.30 -4.97 6.35
CA GLN A 77 -3.60 -6.26 6.22
C GLN A 77 -3.62 -6.84 4.80
N GLY A 78 -4.19 -6.12 3.84
CA GLY A 78 -4.28 -6.56 2.45
C GLY A 78 -5.41 -7.55 2.18
N ASP A 79 -5.40 -8.09 0.97
CA ASP A 79 -6.33 -9.13 0.52
C ASP A 79 -5.65 -10.00 -0.54
N GLN A 80 -5.19 -11.18 -0.12
CA GLN A 80 -4.48 -12.12 -1.01
C GLN A 80 -5.33 -12.54 -2.22
N SER A 81 -6.66 -12.59 -2.08
CA SER A 81 -7.54 -12.94 -3.19
C SER A 81 -7.51 -11.91 -4.32
N LYS A 82 -7.20 -10.67 -3.99
CA LYS A 82 -7.06 -9.52 -4.91
C LYS A 82 -5.62 -9.20 -5.26
N GLY A 83 -4.65 -9.80 -4.58
CA GLY A 83 -3.25 -9.42 -4.69
C GLY A 83 -3.00 -7.99 -4.19
N ALA A 84 -3.76 -7.56 -3.20
CA ALA A 84 -3.57 -6.27 -2.55
C ALA A 84 -2.64 -6.45 -1.35
N PRO A 85 -1.48 -5.76 -1.32
CA PRO A 85 -0.48 -5.95 -0.28
C PRO A 85 -0.98 -5.49 1.09
N ASN A 86 -0.40 -6.07 2.13
CA ASN A 86 -0.45 -5.57 3.49
C ASN A 86 0.24 -4.20 3.56
N LEU A 87 -0.43 -3.20 4.10
CA LEU A 87 0.09 -1.85 4.30
C LEU A 87 0.40 -1.55 5.78
N SER A 88 0.30 -2.56 6.64
CA SER A 88 0.53 -2.44 8.08
C SER A 88 1.86 -3.04 8.55
N ASP A 89 2.67 -3.56 7.62
CA ASP A 89 4.01 -4.08 7.91
C ASP A 89 5.10 -3.26 7.21
N SER A 90 6.34 -3.65 7.42
CA SER A 90 7.51 -2.99 6.84
C SER A 90 8.03 -3.66 5.56
N ILE A 91 7.23 -4.56 4.95
CA ILE A 91 7.60 -5.26 3.71
C ILE A 91 7.02 -4.50 2.52
N TRP A 92 7.89 -4.00 1.65
CA TRP A 92 7.51 -3.16 0.52
C TRP A 92 7.86 -3.83 -0.80
N LEU A 93 6.89 -3.84 -1.73
CA LEU A 93 7.12 -4.34 -3.10
C LEU A 93 7.90 -3.34 -3.95
N TYR A 94 7.72 -2.05 -3.71
CA TYR A 94 8.39 -0.97 -4.44
C TYR A 94 9.11 -0.05 -3.45
N ASP A 95 10.33 0.34 -3.80
CA ASP A 95 11.17 1.23 -3.01
C ASP A 95 11.33 0.74 -1.54
N PHE A 96 11.33 1.64 -0.56
CA PHE A 96 11.61 1.31 0.85
C PHE A 96 10.55 1.83 1.83
N GLY A 97 9.37 2.21 1.32
CA GLY A 97 8.26 2.63 2.17
C GLY A 97 8.38 4.03 2.78
N GLY A 98 9.22 4.90 2.22
CA GLY A 98 9.23 6.31 2.53
C GLY A 98 7.91 6.98 2.19
N VAL A 99 7.58 8.09 2.85
CA VAL A 99 6.33 8.83 2.57
C VAL A 99 6.27 9.27 1.11
N GLY A 100 7.42 9.72 0.55
CA GLY A 100 7.51 10.11 -0.87
C GLY A 100 7.24 8.96 -1.82
N ASP A 101 7.73 7.75 -1.51
CA ASP A 101 7.53 6.55 -2.31
C ASP A 101 6.05 6.10 -2.31
N ILE A 102 5.46 6.09 -1.12
CA ILE A 102 4.04 5.76 -0.95
C ILE A 102 3.18 6.79 -1.68
N GLU A 103 3.48 8.08 -1.53
CA GLU A 103 2.77 9.17 -2.23
C GLU A 103 2.84 9.00 -3.74
N ARG A 104 4.02 8.68 -4.29
CA ARG A 104 4.22 8.43 -5.72
C ARG A 104 3.34 7.27 -6.20
N THR A 105 3.27 6.20 -5.41
CA THR A 105 2.41 5.04 -5.73
C THR A 105 0.93 5.42 -5.70
N ILE A 106 0.47 6.20 -4.73
CA ILE A 106 -0.91 6.68 -4.68
C ILE A 106 -1.20 7.64 -5.85
N LEU A 107 -0.29 8.57 -6.13
CA LEU A 107 -0.47 9.53 -7.24
C LEU A 107 -0.69 8.81 -8.57
N TYR A 108 0.21 7.92 -8.93
CA TYR A 108 0.29 7.41 -10.29
C TYR A 108 -0.17 5.96 -10.45
N GLY A 109 -0.32 5.24 -9.34
CA GLY A 109 -0.74 3.85 -9.33
C GLY A 109 0.34 2.86 -9.77
N VAL A 110 -0.06 1.60 -9.79
CA VAL A 110 0.70 0.47 -10.34
C VAL A 110 -0.09 -0.08 -11.52
N ARG A 111 0.51 -0.16 -12.69
CA ARG A 111 -0.15 -0.61 -13.94
C ARG A 111 -1.50 0.06 -14.20
N SER A 112 -1.64 1.32 -13.78
CA SER A 112 -2.88 2.10 -13.81
C SER A 112 -3.22 2.69 -15.18
N GLY A 113 -2.32 2.57 -16.16
CA GLY A 113 -2.40 3.28 -17.44
C GLY A 113 -1.89 4.73 -17.40
N HIS A 114 -1.53 5.27 -16.24
CA HIS A 114 -0.92 6.60 -16.15
C HIS A 114 0.54 6.55 -16.62
N ALA A 115 1.02 7.59 -17.35
CA ALA A 115 2.38 7.62 -17.92
C ALA A 115 3.51 7.51 -16.88
N LYS A 116 3.25 7.90 -15.62
CA LYS A 116 4.19 7.80 -14.49
C LYS A 116 3.88 6.63 -13.55
N ALA A 117 2.94 5.75 -13.92
CA ALA A 117 2.64 4.57 -13.12
C ALA A 117 3.87 3.67 -12.96
N ARG A 118 3.91 2.91 -11.87
CA ARG A 118 4.86 1.80 -11.73
C ARG A 118 4.41 0.68 -12.67
N ASN A 119 5.03 0.60 -13.84
CA ASN A 119 4.62 -0.27 -14.96
C ASN A 119 5.82 -0.85 -15.70
N ILE A 120 6.90 -1.20 -14.97
CA ILE A 120 8.12 -1.73 -15.58
C ILE A 120 7.86 -3.15 -16.09
N THR A 121 7.18 -3.98 -15.25
CA THR A 121 6.86 -5.36 -15.62
C THR A 121 5.65 -5.90 -14.85
N ASP A 122 5.10 -7.00 -15.31
CA ASP A 122 4.19 -7.90 -14.61
C ASP A 122 4.78 -9.32 -14.62
N MET A 123 4.25 -10.21 -13.82
CA MET A 123 4.67 -11.61 -13.85
C MET A 123 4.04 -12.31 -15.05
N PRO A 124 4.82 -12.73 -16.06
CA PRO A 124 4.27 -13.34 -17.27
C PRO A 124 3.69 -14.73 -16.98
N PRO A 125 2.75 -15.21 -17.83
CA PRO A 125 2.14 -16.56 -17.72
C PRO A 125 3.07 -17.64 -18.26
N ILE A 126 4.16 -17.95 -17.55
CA ILE A 126 5.26 -18.81 -18.02
C ILE A 126 4.77 -20.23 -18.39
N GLY A 127 3.92 -20.83 -17.56
CA GLY A 127 3.35 -22.15 -17.87
C GLY A 127 2.37 -22.11 -19.05
N ARG A 128 1.48 -21.11 -19.11
CA ARG A 128 0.51 -20.97 -20.21
C ARG A 128 1.18 -20.72 -21.55
N ASN A 129 2.27 -19.96 -21.56
CA ASN A 129 3.03 -19.67 -22.77
C ASN A 129 3.98 -20.82 -23.18
N LEU A 130 3.88 -22.00 -22.53
CA LEU A 130 4.65 -23.20 -22.79
C LEU A 130 6.18 -23.03 -22.65
N GLN A 131 6.64 -22.06 -21.93
CA GLN A 131 8.06 -21.89 -21.58
C GLN A 131 8.50 -22.96 -20.58
N LEU A 132 7.61 -23.35 -19.64
CA LEU A 132 7.78 -24.46 -18.73
C LEU A 132 6.62 -25.44 -18.86
N SER A 133 6.91 -26.75 -18.80
CA SER A 133 5.89 -27.78 -18.66
C SER A 133 5.20 -27.72 -17.30
N ALA A 134 4.04 -28.36 -17.16
CA ALA A 134 3.32 -28.44 -15.89
C ALA A 134 4.17 -29.04 -14.76
N ALA A 135 5.01 -30.04 -15.06
CA ALA A 135 5.94 -30.63 -14.09
C ALA A 135 7.01 -29.63 -13.64
N GLU A 136 7.60 -28.90 -14.59
CA GLU A 136 8.61 -27.88 -14.30
C GLU A 136 8.02 -26.70 -13.48
N VAL A 137 6.79 -26.27 -13.75
CA VAL A 137 6.08 -25.29 -12.92
C VAL A 137 5.90 -25.81 -11.51
N GLY A 138 5.55 -27.11 -11.35
CA GLY A 138 5.46 -27.77 -10.04
C GLY A 138 6.78 -27.80 -9.28
N ASP A 139 7.87 -28.12 -9.98
CA ASP A 139 9.21 -28.12 -9.38
C ASP A 139 9.62 -26.73 -8.91
N VAL A 140 9.38 -25.67 -9.71
CA VAL A 140 9.67 -24.27 -9.32
C VAL A 140 8.80 -23.84 -8.15
N ALA A 141 7.50 -24.17 -8.14
CA ALA A 141 6.62 -23.87 -7.01
C ALA A 141 7.12 -24.53 -5.72
N THR A 142 7.55 -25.80 -5.79
CA THR A 142 8.12 -26.53 -4.65
C THR A 142 9.42 -25.86 -4.16
N PHE A 143 10.30 -25.43 -5.06
CA PHE A 143 11.52 -24.71 -4.70
C PHE A 143 11.22 -23.39 -4.00
N VAL A 144 10.35 -22.55 -4.57
CA VAL A 144 10.01 -21.23 -4.04
C VAL A 144 9.42 -21.34 -2.62
N ILE A 145 8.54 -22.32 -2.38
CA ILE A 145 7.98 -22.58 -1.06
C ILE A 145 9.05 -23.10 -0.10
N ASN A 146 9.97 -23.93 -0.58
CA ASN A 146 11.03 -24.51 0.25
C ASN A 146 11.96 -23.46 0.85
N ILE A 147 12.07 -22.25 0.27
CA ILE A 147 12.96 -21.20 0.76
C ILE A 147 12.62 -20.84 2.22
N THR A 148 11.34 -20.72 2.55
CA THR A 148 10.89 -20.40 3.92
C THR A 148 10.24 -21.58 4.66
N ARG A 149 9.80 -22.62 3.94
CA ARG A 149 9.12 -23.80 4.49
C ARG A 149 9.66 -25.07 3.83
N PRO A 150 10.55 -25.82 4.52
CA PRO A 150 11.17 -27.03 3.97
C PRO A 150 10.14 -28.00 3.39
N GLN A 151 10.35 -28.44 2.15
CA GLN A 151 9.50 -29.37 1.43
C GLN A 151 10.06 -30.78 1.47
N PRO A 152 9.23 -31.83 1.51
CA PRO A 152 9.69 -33.22 1.63
C PRO A 152 10.39 -33.72 0.34
N ASP A 153 9.96 -33.28 -0.87
CA ASP A 153 10.55 -33.68 -2.13
C ASP A 153 11.77 -32.80 -2.49
N GLN A 154 12.92 -33.15 -1.91
CA GLN A 154 14.17 -32.43 -2.15
C GLN A 154 14.68 -32.59 -3.60
N ALA A 155 14.26 -33.63 -4.32
CA ALA A 155 14.59 -33.78 -5.75
C ALA A 155 13.82 -32.74 -6.58
N ALA A 156 12.55 -32.52 -6.29
CA ALA A 156 11.78 -31.43 -6.92
C ALA A 156 12.35 -30.06 -6.56
N VAL A 157 12.73 -29.82 -5.31
CA VAL A 157 13.41 -28.59 -4.89
C VAL A 157 14.66 -28.32 -5.72
N ALA A 158 15.53 -29.32 -5.88
CA ALA A 158 16.77 -29.18 -6.66
C ALA A 158 16.53 -28.94 -8.15
N ARG A 159 15.50 -29.58 -8.74
CA ARG A 159 15.11 -29.29 -10.15
C ARG A 159 14.55 -27.88 -10.27
N GLY A 160 13.65 -27.49 -9.36
CA GLY A 160 13.03 -26.16 -9.34
C GLY A 160 14.07 -25.04 -9.19
N ALA A 161 15.05 -25.21 -8.30
CA ALA A 161 16.17 -24.27 -8.13
C ALA A 161 16.95 -24.05 -9.45
N ARG A 162 17.24 -25.12 -10.17
CA ARG A 162 17.92 -24.98 -11.48
C ARG A 162 17.05 -24.26 -12.51
N ILE A 163 15.77 -24.61 -12.58
CA ILE A 163 14.84 -23.96 -13.53
C ILE A 163 14.72 -22.47 -13.19
N PHE A 164 14.63 -22.11 -11.94
CA PHE A 164 14.57 -20.72 -11.46
C PHE A 164 15.77 -19.91 -11.95
N GLN A 165 16.98 -20.49 -11.90
CA GLN A 165 18.24 -19.85 -12.29
C GLN A 165 18.56 -19.93 -13.80
N THR A 166 17.78 -20.68 -14.58
CA THR A 166 18.11 -20.92 -16.01
C THR A 166 16.89 -20.74 -16.91
N LYS A 167 16.22 -21.82 -17.27
CA LYS A 167 15.12 -21.85 -18.26
C LYS A 167 13.92 -20.97 -17.86
N GLY A 168 13.63 -20.86 -16.55
CA GLY A 168 12.53 -20.06 -16.04
C GLY A 168 12.81 -18.56 -16.03
N VAL A 169 14.09 -18.17 -16.06
CA VAL A 169 14.58 -16.77 -15.94
C VAL A 169 13.92 -15.98 -14.81
N CYS A 170 13.51 -16.70 -13.77
CA CYS A 170 12.79 -16.10 -12.61
C CYS A 170 13.68 -15.11 -11.86
N TYR A 171 14.99 -15.39 -11.82
CA TYR A 171 16.01 -14.58 -11.16
C TYR A 171 16.13 -13.17 -11.73
N ASP A 172 15.75 -12.93 -12.98
CA ASP A 172 15.81 -11.59 -13.60
C ASP A 172 14.91 -10.57 -12.86
N CYS A 173 13.76 -11.04 -12.39
CA CYS A 173 12.83 -10.22 -11.63
C CYS A 173 12.93 -10.45 -10.12
N HIS A 174 13.11 -11.71 -9.68
CA HIS A 174 13.08 -12.09 -8.27
C HIS A 174 14.46 -12.15 -7.61
N SER A 175 15.53 -11.77 -8.33
CA SER A 175 16.94 -11.87 -7.92
C SER A 175 17.44 -13.33 -7.80
N ALA A 176 18.74 -13.55 -7.94
CA ALA A 176 19.33 -14.88 -7.88
C ALA A 176 19.20 -15.54 -6.51
N ASP A 177 19.16 -14.76 -5.45
CA ASP A 177 18.96 -15.17 -4.06
C ASP A 177 17.48 -15.19 -3.66
N ALA A 178 16.56 -14.94 -4.60
CA ALA A 178 15.12 -14.86 -4.37
C ALA A 178 14.68 -13.75 -3.39
N ALA A 179 15.52 -12.73 -3.18
CA ALA A 179 15.23 -11.59 -2.29
C ALA A 179 14.26 -10.56 -2.91
N GLY A 180 13.77 -10.81 -4.14
CA GLY A 180 12.90 -9.89 -4.86
C GLY A 180 13.66 -8.73 -5.49
N ASN A 181 12.93 -7.79 -6.09
CA ASN A 181 13.50 -6.60 -6.69
C ASN A 181 12.52 -5.41 -6.58
N PRO A 182 12.81 -4.43 -5.72
CA PRO A 182 11.94 -3.28 -5.49
C PRO A 182 11.81 -2.34 -6.70
N ASP A 183 12.75 -2.35 -7.64
CA ASP A 183 12.63 -1.57 -8.87
C ASP A 183 11.52 -2.11 -9.78
N TYR A 184 11.32 -3.42 -9.77
CA TYR A 184 10.28 -4.11 -10.54
C TYR A 184 8.98 -4.33 -9.74
N GLY A 185 9.04 -4.19 -8.40
CA GLY A 185 7.94 -4.59 -7.52
C GLY A 185 7.74 -6.10 -7.48
N SER A 186 8.82 -6.85 -7.68
CA SER A 186 8.82 -8.29 -7.59
C SER A 186 9.02 -8.73 -6.15
N PRO A 187 8.09 -9.54 -5.58
CA PRO A 187 8.17 -9.94 -4.18
C PRO A 187 9.40 -10.79 -3.88
N ALA A 188 9.91 -10.67 -2.67
CA ALA A 188 10.85 -11.61 -2.08
C ALA A 188 10.16 -12.97 -1.83
N PHE A 189 10.93 -14.05 -1.86
CA PHE A 189 10.52 -15.37 -1.40
C PHE A 189 11.27 -15.80 -0.14
N THR A 190 12.08 -14.89 0.40
CA THR A 190 12.88 -15.07 1.62
C THR A 190 12.17 -14.60 2.89
N ASP A 191 11.02 -13.98 2.75
CA ASP A 191 10.13 -13.58 3.85
C ASP A 191 8.87 -14.46 3.90
N THR A 192 7.94 -14.14 4.80
CA THR A 192 6.68 -14.86 4.98
C THR A 192 5.48 -14.12 4.41
N ASP A 193 5.68 -12.99 3.74
CA ASP A 193 4.60 -12.19 3.17
C ASP A 193 4.29 -12.62 1.74
N TRP A 194 3.13 -13.23 1.55
CA TRP A 194 2.67 -13.77 0.28
C TRP A 194 1.53 -12.94 -0.30
N LEU A 195 1.82 -12.17 -1.34
CA LEU A 195 0.85 -11.26 -1.98
C LEU A 195 -0.44 -11.96 -2.46
N TYR A 196 -0.35 -13.20 -2.90
CA TYR A 196 -1.49 -13.98 -3.41
C TYR A 196 -1.76 -15.27 -2.62
N GLY A 197 -0.93 -15.56 -1.62
CA GLY A 197 -0.94 -16.80 -0.86
C GLY A 197 0.25 -17.70 -1.19
N GLY A 198 0.74 -18.38 -0.14
CA GLY A 198 1.96 -19.18 -0.20
C GLY A 198 1.71 -20.70 -0.20
N ASP A 199 0.49 -21.17 -0.42
CA ASP A 199 0.22 -22.59 -0.63
C ASP A 199 0.63 -23.04 -2.03
N PHE A 200 0.89 -24.35 -2.19
CA PHE A 200 1.39 -24.90 -3.45
C PHE A 200 0.50 -24.57 -4.64
N LYS A 201 -0.82 -24.70 -4.48
CA LYS A 201 -1.77 -24.45 -5.57
C LYS A 201 -1.71 -23.00 -6.03
N THR A 202 -1.66 -22.08 -5.11
CA THR A 202 -1.62 -20.64 -5.39
C THR A 202 -0.29 -20.23 -6.01
N VAL A 203 0.84 -20.73 -5.51
CA VAL A 203 2.18 -20.48 -6.09
C VAL A 203 2.27 -21.08 -7.48
N TYR A 204 1.85 -22.34 -7.67
CA TYR A 204 1.77 -22.99 -8.98
C TYR A 204 0.95 -22.14 -9.96
N GLN A 205 -0.25 -21.71 -9.55
CA GLN A 205 -1.14 -20.91 -10.39
C GLN A 205 -0.52 -19.55 -10.75
N SER A 206 0.22 -18.94 -9.84
CA SER A 206 0.94 -17.68 -10.09
C SER A 206 1.99 -17.85 -11.18
N ILE A 207 2.78 -18.93 -11.14
CA ILE A 207 3.80 -19.24 -12.15
C ILE A 207 3.14 -19.62 -13.47
N TYR A 208 2.09 -20.45 -13.42
CA TYR A 208 1.43 -20.94 -14.64
C TYR A 208 0.73 -19.83 -15.40
N SER A 209 -0.05 -18.98 -14.72
CA SER A 209 -0.93 -17.98 -15.35
C SER A 209 -0.39 -16.55 -15.31
N GLY A 210 0.70 -16.31 -14.59
CA GLY A 210 1.19 -14.95 -14.32
C GLY A 210 0.32 -14.17 -13.34
N ARG A 211 0.75 -12.97 -13.02
CA ARG A 211 0.05 -12.04 -12.14
C ARG A 211 0.13 -10.61 -12.69
N HIS A 212 -1.02 -9.94 -12.67
CA HIS A 212 -1.15 -8.56 -13.15
C HIS A 212 -2.01 -7.76 -12.16
N GLY A 213 -1.44 -7.41 -10.99
CA GLY A 213 -2.13 -6.59 -10.00
C GLY A 213 -2.15 -5.12 -10.42
N VAL A 214 -3.28 -4.43 -10.21
CA VAL A 214 -3.45 -3.02 -10.57
C VAL A 214 -3.81 -2.20 -9.32
N CYS A 215 -3.04 -1.13 -9.07
CA CYS A 215 -3.45 -0.07 -8.14
C CYS A 215 -3.80 1.18 -8.96
N PRO A 216 -5.00 1.77 -8.82
CA PRO A 216 -5.41 2.91 -9.63
C PRO A 216 -4.62 4.18 -9.28
N ALA A 217 -4.46 5.06 -10.27
CA ALA A 217 -3.94 6.40 -10.05
C ALA A 217 -4.99 7.31 -9.39
N TRP A 218 -4.59 8.09 -8.39
CA TRP A 218 -5.47 9.00 -7.66
C TRP A 218 -5.21 10.48 -7.97
N ILE A 219 -4.17 10.80 -8.76
CA ILE A 219 -3.94 12.16 -9.26
C ILE A 219 -5.17 12.66 -10.04
N GLY A 220 -5.61 13.88 -9.77
CA GLY A 220 -6.83 14.45 -10.37
C GLY A 220 -8.15 13.91 -9.79
N ARG A 221 -8.14 12.85 -8.99
CA ARG A 221 -9.31 12.25 -8.34
C ARG A 221 -9.43 12.62 -6.86
N LEU A 222 -8.31 12.76 -6.19
CA LEU A 222 -8.21 13.24 -4.82
C LEU A 222 -7.43 14.55 -4.76
N LYS A 223 -7.74 15.38 -3.76
CA LYS A 223 -6.98 16.63 -3.51
C LYS A 223 -5.54 16.30 -3.12
N PRO A 224 -4.53 17.08 -3.54
CA PRO A 224 -3.12 16.80 -3.22
C PRO A 224 -2.86 16.60 -1.72
N LYS A 225 -3.47 17.42 -0.86
CA LYS A 225 -3.35 17.28 0.60
C LYS A 225 -3.87 15.94 1.12
N VAL A 226 -4.87 15.34 0.47
CA VAL A 226 -5.43 14.04 0.86
C VAL A 226 -4.50 12.91 0.43
N ILE A 227 -3.90 13.01 -0.76
CA ILE A 227 -2.91 12.04 -1.25
C ILE A 227 -1.68 12.02 -0.34
N ARG A 228 -1.11 13.19 -0.02
CA ARG A 228 -0.01 13.32 0.95
C ARG A 228 -0.39 12.77 2.32
N ALA A 229 -1.60 13.07 2.79
CA ALA A 229 -2.11 12.60 4.07
C ALA A 229 -2.24 11.06 4.12
N LEU A 230 -2.72 10.44 3.04
CA LEU A 230 -2.79 8.98 2.92
C LEU A 230 -1.40 8.35 2.98
N ALA A 231 -0.41 8.93 2.29
CA ALA A 231 0.97 8.43 2.32
C ALA A 231 1.57 8.50 3.73
N VAL A 232 1.40 9.63 4.42
CA VAL A 232 1.84 9.80 5.82
C VAL A 232 1.15 8.78 6.73
N TYR A 233 -0.16 8.59 6.60
CA TYR A 233 -0.92 7.66 7.43
C TYR A 233 -0.47 6.21 7.24
N ILE A 234 -0.29 5.77 5.99
CA ILE A 234 0.19 4.42 5.68
C ILE A 234 1.60 4.23 6.24
N HIS A 235 2.51 5.20 6.03
CA HIS A 235 3.85 5.17 6.59
C HIS A 235 3.83 5.04 8.12
N GLN A 236 3.00 5.81 8.83
CA GLN A 236 2.89 5.74 10.29
C GLN A 236 2.41 4.37 10.77
N VAL A 237 1.43 3.77 10.08
CA VAL A 237 0.92 2.44 10.44
C VAL A 237 1.96 1.35 10.19
N SER A 238 2.65 1.39 9.04
CA SER A 238 3.64 0.37 8.66
C SER A 238 4.92 0.40 9.51
N HIS A 239 5.28 1.57 10.05
CA HIS A 239 6.47 1.76 10.89
C HIS A 239 6.15 1.82 12.39
N ALA A 240 4.88 1.66 12.77
CA ALA A 240 4.51 1.59 14.17
C ALA A 240 5.17 0.38 14.84
N PRO A 241 5.70 0.53 16.08
CA PRO A 241 6.19 -0.62 16.83
C PRO A 241 5.06 -1.65 16.95
N LYS A 242 5.27 -2.85 16.40
CA LYS A 242 4.30 -3.94 16.57
C LYS A 242 4.27 -4.30 18.05
N ALA A 243 3.09 -4.25 18.67
CA ALA A 243 2.91 -4.76 20.03
C ALA A 243 3.42 -6.20 20.06
N ALA A 244 4.34 -6.48 20.99
CA ALA A 244 4.87 -7.83 21.19
C ALA A 244 3.71 -8.78 21.53
N GLY A 245 3.20 -9.54 20.55
CA GLY A 245 2.06 -10.45 20.74
C GLY A 245 1.25 -10.80 19.49
N GLY A 246 1.57 -10.30 18.31
CA GLY A 246 0.89 -10.72 17.08
C GLY A 246 1.42 -12.07 16.60
N GLN A 247 0.68 -13.12 16.88
CA GLN A 247 0.95 -14.49 16.41
C GLN A 247 0.95 -14.52 14.87
N ALA A 248 1.99 -15.13 14.32
CA ALA A 248 2.01 -15.55 12.93
C ALA A 248 0.80 -16.47 12.68
N HIS A 249 -0.06 -16.10 11.77
CA HIS A 249 -1.08 -16.99 11.26
C HIS A 249 -0.41 -18.06 10.40
N GLY A 250 -0.47 -19.30 10.89
CA GLY A 250 0.01 -20.50 10.22
C GLY A 250 -0.85 -20.89 8.99
#